data_eb2bb8176db187d68a6b3b2bc84dbfe0
#
_entry.id   eb2bb8176db187d68a6b3b2bc84dbfe0
#
_cell.length_a   1.000
_cell.length_b   1.000
_cell.length_c   1.000
_cell.angle_alpha   90.00
_cell.angle_beta   90.00
_cell.angle_gamma   90.00
#
_symmetry.space_group_name_H-M   'P 1'
#
loop_
_entity.id
_entity.type
_entity.pdbx_description
1 polymer ?
#
loop_
_entity_poly.entity_id
_entity_poly.type
_entity_poly.pdbx_seq_one_letter_code
_entity_poly.pdbx_strand_id
1 'polypeptide(L)'
;MEIDTIPIRDADGKEKFILYRPMKAIAFVGNQAMVNLVKAINQGDNPDQPEAIQFLQQIGFLEPDPPAPVLGRATYQPSAAVLLMTNDCQLRCIYCYATAGERPKEELSFELARTVIDYVADQAQERGEKQFSISFHGGGEPMKAWEAMKASTAYAKSKPLKADITLTSNGLWSPAQTEWIITNLNGVSLSIDGGPETQNRQRPTLSGKGSSKMAMRSAAALDRAKFPYGIRMTATAPWTSLAEDVRFLCEETHCQSIQVEPAFNIGRSGHAQPTPVEAQAFFEEALRAYDVADEHKRKFYYAGARLGWFVDVFCAAPYNALIVTPSGDLVTCYEVTNRDHPLAEISTIGRIENGEVILDLEKRRHLHALMAERRAHCRECYCYWSCAGNCYTRSFVPGPDGHLVYGELCNITRGLVKELLLRRIASGDGVWRPQAEVVWNQQEPGPNSANAVGMAPGRGAGR
;
A
#
# COMPACT_ATOMS: atom_id res chain seq x y z
N MET A 1 28.59 2.11 -5.73
CA MET A 1 27.29 2.59 -6.25
C MET A 1 26.39 1.37 -6.47
N GLU A 2 25.14 1.43 -6.02
CA GLU A 2 24.12 0.39 -6.32
C GLU A 2 23.53 0.66 -7.70
N ILE A 3 23.70 -0.30 -8.62
CA ILE A 3 23.33 -0.12 -10.03
C ILE A 3 22.68 -1.40 -10.53
N ASP A 4 21.46 -1.28 -11.00
CA ASP A 4 20.77 -2.35 -11.69
C ASP A 4 20.85 -2.19 -13.20
N THR A 5 21.05 -3.30 -13.91
CA THR A 5 21.00 -3.37 -15.37
C THR A 5 19.87 -4.28 -15.80
N ILE A 6 18.81 -3.69 -16.36
CA ILE A 6 17.59 -4.41 -16.72
C ILE A 6 17.57 -4.60 -18.25
N PRO A 7 17.64 -5.84 -18.77
CA PRO A 7 17.62 -6.08 -20.21
C PRO A 7 16.26 -5.73 -20.82
N ILE A 8 16.32 -5.09 -21.98
CA ILE A 8 15.17 -4.74 -22.82
C ILE A 8 15.50 -4.97 -24.30
N ARG A 9 14.51 -4.94 -25.16
CA ARG A 9 14.67 -4.86 -26.61
C ARG A 9 14.11 -3.55 -27.10
N ASP A 10 14.84 -2.88 -28.00
CA ASP A 10 14.34 -1.68 -28.66
C ASP A 10 13.33 -2.05 -29.79
N ALA A 11 12.80 -1.04 -30.46
CA ALA A 11 11.83 -1.22 -31.54
C ALA A 11 12.38 -2.07 -32.72
N ASP A 12 13.70 -2.07 -32.93
CA ASP A 12 14.38 -2.87 -33.95
C ASP A 12 14.74 -4.27 -33.45
N GLY A 13 14.34 -4.64 -32.22
CA GLY A 13 14.67 -5.92 -31.58
C GLY A 13 16.09 -6.03 -31.05
N LYS A 14 16.91 -4.94 -31.09
CA LYS A 14 18.27 -4.93 -30.57
C LYS A 14 18.27 -4.92 -29.05
N GLU A 15 19.21 -5.64 -28.47
CA GLU A 15 19.40 -5.65 -27.03
C GLU A 15 19.87 -4.29 -26.51
N LYS A 16 19.19 -3.79 -25.50
CA LYS A 16 19.50 -2.56 -24.73
C LYS A 16 19.32 -2.86 -23.25
N PHE A 17 19.69 -1.92 -22.42
CA PHE A 17 19.60 -2.05 -20.98
C PHE A 17 19.08 -0.76 -20.36
N ILE A 18 18.16 -0.87 -19.41
CA ILE A 18 17.92 0.23 -18.48
C ILE A 18 19.06 0.17 -17.46
N LEU A 19 19.86 1.22 -17.37
CA LEU A 19 20.79 1.42 -16.28
C LEU A 19 20.04 2.22 -15.20
N TYR A 20 19.82 1.60 -14.05
CA TYR A 20 18.99 2.16 -12.99
C TYR A 20 19.75 2.24 -11.67
N ARG A 21 19.77 3.42 -11.07
CA ARG A 21 20.26 3.66 -9.71
C ARG A 21 19.07 3.87 -8.78
N PRO A 22 18.59 2.82 -8.12
CA PRO A 22 17.39 2.91 -7.28
C PRO A 22 17.57 3.94 -6.16
N MET A 23 18.72 3.97 -5.50
CA MET A 23 19.02 4.87 -4.38
C MET A 23 19.03 6.37 -4.75
N LYS A 24 19.17 6.68 -6.03
CA LYS A 24 19.16 8.06 -6.56
C LYS A 24 17.95 8.36 -7.43
N ALA A 25 17.12 7.36 -7.71
CA ALA A 25 16.01 7.44 -8.66
C ALA A 25 16.43 7.98 -10.04
N ILE A 26 17.60 7.53 -10.54
CA ILE A 26 18.10 7.91 -11.85
C ILE A 26 18.09 6.67 -12.76
N ALA A 27 17.54 6.81 -13.96
CA ALA A 27 17.57 5.76 -14.96
C ALA A 27 17.69 6.33 -16.38
N PHE A 28 18.33 5.58 -17.27
CA PHE A 28 18.41 5.85 -18.70
C PHE A 28 18.59 4.54 -19.48
N VAL A 29 18.39 4.57 -20.80
CA VAL A 29 18.62 3.41 -21.66
C VAL A 29 20.00 3.52 -22.30
N GLY A 30 20.82 2.47 -22.14
CA GLY A 30 22.13 2.32 -22.75
C GLY A 30 22.31 1.01 -23.52
N ASN A 31 23.43 0.90 -24.19
CA ASN A 31 23.87 -0.33 -24.84
C ASN A 31 24.84 -1.13 -23.95
N GLN A 32 25.30 -2.29 -24.43
CA GLN A 32 26.27 -3.11 -23.68
C GLN A 32 27.59 -2.39 -23.38
N ALA A 33 28.06 -1.48 -24.28
CA ALA A 33 29.26 -0.71 -24.03
C ALA A 33 29.09 0.23 -22.81
N MET A 34 27.92 0.87 -22.69
CA MET A 34 27.60 1.71 -21.53
C MET A 34 27.51 0.89 -20.24
N VAL A 35 26.93 -0.32 -20.29
CA VAL A 35 26.91 -1.24 -19.14
C VAL A 35 28.33 -1.58 -18.70
N ASN A 36 29.22 -1.91 -19.64
CA ASN A 36 30.59 -2.26 -19.33
C ASN A 36 31.37 -1.06 -18.76
N LEU A 37 31.17 0.13 -19.32
CA LEU A 37 31.75 1.38 -18.82
C LEU A 37 31.35 1.64 -17.35
N VAL A 38 30.06 1.58 -17.06
CA VAL A 38 29.57 1.86 -15.72
C VAL A 38 30.05 0.80 -14.71
N LYS A 39 30.15 -0.47 -15.11
CA LYS A 39 30.71 -1.54 -14.28
C LYS A 39 32.21 -1.29 -13.98
N ALA A 40 33.00 -0.93 -14.97
CA ALA A 40 34.41 -0.62 -14.79
C ALA A 40 34.63 0.55 -13.82
N ILE A 41 33.90 1.66 -14.01
CA ILE A 41 33.94 2.81 -13.09
C ILE A 41 33.55 2.38 -11.66
N ASN A 42 32.51 1.55 -11.50
CA ASN A 42 32.08 1.10 -10.18
C ASN A 42 33.08 0.16 -9.48
N GLN A 43 33.97 -0.47 -10.26
CA GLN A 43 35.09 -1.29 -9.76
C GLN A 43 36.35 -0.45 -9.43
N GLY A 44 36.32 0.84 -9.77
CA GLY A 44 37.44 1.76 -9.51
C GLY A 44 38.36 1.95 -10.70
N ASP A 45 38.02 1.39 -11.87
CA ASP A 45 38.79 1.60 -13.11
C ASP A 45 38.55 3.02 -13.64
N ASN A 46 39.53 3.48 -14.48
CA ASN A 46 39.46 4.78 -15.14
C ASN A 46 39.48 4.59 -16.67
N PRO A 47 38.35 4.16 -17.27
CA PRO A 47 38.27 3.88 -18.71
C PRO A 47 38.41 5.19 -19.55
N ASP A 48 39.08 5.11 -20.67
CA ASP A 48 39.27 6.24 -21.60
C ASP A 48 38.04 6.39 -22.52
N GLN A 49 36.95 6.95 -21.96
CA GLN A 49 35.70 7.26 -22.66
C GLN A 49 35.11 8.62 -22.18
N PRO A 50 35.81 9.74 -22.49
CA PRO A 50 35.52 11.03 -21.86
C PRO A 50 34.11 11.55 -22.12
N GLU A 51 33.56 11.39 -23.31
CA GLU A 51 32.20 11.85 -23.66
C GLU A 51 31.10 11.09 -22.85
N ALA A 52 31.24 9.78 -22.76
CA ALA A 52 30.29 8.97 -22.00
C ALA A 52 30.37 9.24 -20.47
N ILE A 53 31.61 9.44 -19.97
CA ILE A 53 31.83 9.81 -18.56
C ILE A 53 31.25 11.20 -18.29
N GLN A 54 31.45 12.15 -19.19
CA GLN A 54 30.86 13.49 -19.06
C GLN A 54 29.34 13.44 -19.03
N PHE A 55 28.73 12.64 -19.91
CA PHE A 55 27.27 12.42 -19.86
C PHE A 55 26.81 11.88 -18.51
N LEU A 56 27.45 10.82 -17.99
CA LEU A 56 27.12 10.23 -16.70
C LEU A 56 27.28 11.21 -15.53
N GLN A 57 28.28 12.08 -15.58
CA GLN A 57 28.49 13.15 -14.60
C GLN A 57 27.37 14.21 -14.67
N GLN A 58 27.03 14.67 -15.88
CA GLN A 58 25.99 15.67 -16.11
C GLN A 58 24.61 15.23 -15.61
N ILE A 59 24.32 13.94 -15.71
CA ILE A 59 23.07 13.40 -15.20
C ILE A 59 23.12 13.04 -13.70
N GLY A 60 24.27 13.21 -13.04
CA GLY A 60 24.46 12.86 -11.63
C GLY A 60 24.56 11.35 -11.36
N PHE A 61 24.76 10.55 -12.42
CA PHE A 61 24.77 9.08 -12.30
C PHE A 61 25.98 8.55 -11.54
N LEU A 62 27.10 9.25 -11.57
CA LEU A 62 28.35 8.85 -10.89
C LEU A 62 28.49 9.40 -9.46
N GLU A 63 27.56 10.21 -9.00
CA GLU A 63 27.59 10.68 -7.61
C GLU A 63 27.39 9.51 -6.63
N PRO A 64 27.93 9.57 -5.39
CA PRO A 64 27.75 8.52 -4.40
C PRO A 64 26.28 8.30 -4.05
N ASP A 65 25.95 7.08 -3.62
CA ASP A 65 24.62 6.78 -3.09
C ASP A 65 24.41 7.51 -1.75
N PRO A 66 23.20 7.96 -1.46
CA PRO A 66 22.87 8.39 -0.11
C PRO A 66 23.02 7.19 0.86
N PRO A 67 23.21 7.45 2.16
CA PRO A 67 23.27 6.39 3.15
C PRO A 67 21.99 5.56 3.10
N ALA A 68 22.14 4.23 3.10
CA ALA A 68 20.99 3.34 3.14
C ALA A 68 20.20 3.56 4.44
N PRO A 69 18.86 3.52 4.38
CA PRO A 69 18.05 3.64 5.59
C PRO A 69 18.36 2.48 6.54
N VAL A 70 18.37 2.76 7.83
CA VAL A 70 18.46 1.73 8.86
C VAL A 70 17.17 0.95 8.85
N LEU A 71 17.26 -0.33 8.53
CA LEU A 71 16.12 -1.24 8.47
C LEU A 71 15.79 -1.76 9.87
N GLY A 72 14.51 -1.65 10.21
CA GLY A 72 13.98 -2.16 11.48
C GLY A 72 14.14 -1.18 12.64
N ARG A 73 13.22 -1.28 13.59
CA ARG A 73 13.27 -0.52 14.85
C ARG A 73 13.60 -1.49 15.98
N ALA A 74 14.53 -1.09 16.82
CA ALA A 74 14.93 -1.87 17.98
C ALA A 74 13.77 -2.04 18.99
N THR A 75 12.92 -1.01 19.12
CA THR A 75 11.81 -0.97 20.08
C THR A 75 10.47 -0.85 19.35
N TYR A 76 9.47 -1.55 19.86
CA TYR A 76 8.09 -1.42 19.37
C TYR A 76 7.36 -0.35 20.18
N GLN A 77 7.19 0.79 19.57
CA GLN A 77 6.47 1.93 20.14
C GLN A 77 5.51 2.47 19.09
N PRO A 78 4.36 1.80 18.89
CA PRO A 78 3.41 2.21 17.86
C PRO A 78 2.74 3.52 18.25
N SER A 79 2.75 4.50 17.35
CA SER A 79 1.99 5.75 17.46
C SER A 79 0.71 5.74 16.62
N ALA A 80 0.34 4.55 16.16
CA ALA A 80 -0.77 4.35 15.28
C ALA A 80 -1.63 3.17 15.73
N ALA A 81 -2.93 3.39 15.90
CA ALA A 81 -3.92 2.35 16.17
C ALA A 81 -4.76 2.07 14.93
N VAL A 82 -4.99 0.78 14.67
CA VAL A 82 -5.99 0.33 13.70
C VAL A 82 -7.07 -0.42 14.47
N LEU A 83 -8.28 0.10 14.45
CA LEU A 83 -9.42 -0.45 15.15
C LEU A 83 -10.27 -1.24 14.15
N LEU A 84 -10.24 -2.58 14.24
CA LEU A 84 -11.12 -3.44 13.48
C LEU A 84 -12.49 -3.43 14.15
N MET A 85 -13.38 -2.54 13.70
CA MET A 85 -14.58 -2.14 14.45
C MET A 85 -15.62 -3.24 14.57
N THR A 86 -15.74 -4.13 13.57
CA THR A 86 -16.73 -5.21 13.58
C THR A 86 -16.45 -6.22 12.48
N ASN A 87 -17.02 -7.44 12.61
CA ASN A 87 -17.05 -8.43 11.55
C ASN A 87 -18.37 -8.38 10.73
N ASP A 88 -19.35 -7.52 11.11
CA ASP A 88 -20.61 -7.35 10.38
C ASP A 88 -20.41 -6.45 9.15
N CYS A 89 -21.07 -6.78 8.04
CA CYS A 89 -21.04 -6.00 6.81
C CYS A 89 -22.34 -6.16 6.02
N GLN A 90 -22.82 -5.09 5.41
CA GLN A 90 -23.97 -5.09 4.52
C GLN A 90 -23.64 -5.52 3.08
N LEU A 91 -22.37 -5.71 2.74
CA LEU A 91 -21.93 -6.25 1.46
C LEU A 91 -21.51 -7.71 1.54
N ARG A 92 -21.48 -8.36 0.39
CA ARG A 92 -20.97 -9.72 0.19
C ARG A 92 -19.98 -9.74 -0.96
N CYS A 93 -18.88 -8.95 -0.80
CA CYS A 93 -17.84 -8.89 -1.82
C CYS A 93 -17.28 -10.27 -2.13
N ILE A 94 -17.17 -10.60 -3.42
CA ILE A 94 -16.80 -11.96 -3.89
C ILE A 94 -15.37 -12.37 -3.46
N TYR A 95 -14.51 -11.42 -3.19
CA TYR A 95 -13.10 -11.60 -2.79
C TYR A 95 -12.82 -11.25 -1.32
N CYS A 96 -13.86 -11.13 -0.47
CA CYS A 96 -13.68 -10.68 0.90
C CYS A 96 -12.82 -11.63 1.73
N TYR A 97 -11.59 -11.21 2.05
CA TYR A 97 -10.65 -12.00 2.87
C TYR A 97 -11.17 -12.26 4.29
N ALA A 98 -11.99 -11.36 4.82
CA ALA A 98 -12.52 -11.45 6.18
C ALA A 98 -13.83 -12.27 6.28
N THR A 99 -14.38 -12.74 5.16
CA THR A 99 -15.70 -13.40 5.11
C THR A 99 -16.78 -12.64 5.91
N ALA A 100 -16.73 -11.30 5.81
CA ALA A 100 -17.50 -10.40 6.64
C ALA A 100 -19.01 -10.69 6.61
N GLY A 101 -19.63 -10.75 7.79
CA GLY A 101 -21.05 -11.02 7.98
C GLY A 101 -21.46 -12.50 7.87
N GLU A 102 -20.52 -13.44 7.87
CA GLU A 102 -20.79 -14.90 7.87
C GLU A 102 -20.66 -15.52 9.26
N ARG A 103 -20.04 -14.82 10.20
CA ARG A 103 -19.89 -15.22 11.60
C ARG A 103 -20.89 -14.49 12.48
N PRO A 104 -21.16 -14.97 13.71
CA PRO A 104 -21.89 -14.19 14.70
C PRO A 104 -21.32 -12.78 14.82
N LYS A 105 -22.21 -11.80 14.94
CA LYS A 105 -21.79 -10.40 15.01
C LYS A 105 -20.92 -10.15 16.24
N GLU A 106 -19.74 -9.60 16.02
CA GLU A 106 -18.85 -9.05 17.03
C GLU A 106 -18.58 -7.58 16.71
N GLU A 107 -18.44 -6.79 17.75
CA GLU A 107 -18.19 -5.36 17.66
C GLU A 107 -17.15 -4.95 18.70
N LEU A 108 -16.15 -4.17 18.28
CA LEU A 108 -15.14 -3.64 19.18
C LEU A 108 -15.78 -2.71 20.18
N SER A 109 -15.68 -3.04 21.47
CA SER A 109 -16.22 -2.18 22.51
C SER A 109 -15.41 -0.88 22.62
N PHE A 110 -16.07 0.16 23.15
CA PHE A 110 -15.38 1.43 23.41
C PHE A 110 -14.24 1.25 24.45
N GLU A 111 -14.40 0.37 25.40
CA GLU A 111 -13.37 0.10 26.43
C GLU A 111 -12.09 -0.47 25.80
N LEU A 112 -12.21 -1.43 24.88
CA LEU A 112 -11.07 -1.96 24.15
C LEU A 112 -10.43 -0.88 23.25
N ALA A 113 -11.26 -0.13 22.53
CA ALA A 113 -10.78 0.97 21.70
C ALA A 113 -10.04 2.03 22.52
N ARG A 114 -10.57 2.40 23.69
CA ARG A 114 -9.97 3.36 24.62
C ARG A 114 -8.58 2.89 25.07
N THR A 115 -8.45 1.63 25.50
CA THR A 115 -7.16 1.07 25.91
C THR A 115 -6.09 1.21 24.83
N VAL A 116 -6.46 0.93 23.57
CA VAL A 116 -5.52 1.04 22.44
C VAL A 116 -5.21 2.50 22.11
N ILE A 117 -6.21 3.40 22.17
CA ILE A 117 -6.00 4.84 21.96
C ILE A 117 -5.06 5.42 23.02
N ASP A 118 -5.25 5.04 24.29
CA ASP A 118 -4.35 5.44 25.38
C ASP A 118 -2.93 4.99 25.09
N TYR A 119 -2.75 3.69 24.81
CA TYR A 119 -1.44 3.11 24.56
C TYR A 119 -0.68 3.83 23.44
N VAL A 120 -1.31 4.04 22.26
CA VAL A 120 -0.60 4.67 21.14
C VAL A 120 -0.38 6.16 21.33
N ALA A 121 -1.27 6.87 22.04
CA ALA A 121 -1.10 8.27 22.37
C ALA A 121 0.07 8.47 23.35
N ASP A 122 0.19 7.61 24.37
CA ASP A 122 1.28 7.64 25.33
C ASP A 122 2.62 7.32 24.64
N GLN A 123 2.68 6.31 23.79
CA GLN A 123 3.88 5.98 23.01
C GLN A 123 4.30 7.12 22.08
N ALA A 124 3.36 7.80 21.43
CA ALA A 124 3.64 8.96 20.60
C ALA A 124 4.18 10.13 21.46
N GLN A 125 3.61 10.36 22.64
CA GLN A 125 4.05 11.40 23.56
C GLN A 125 5.47 11.13 24.10
N GLU A 126 5.76 9.88 24.50
CA GLU A 126 7.11 9.46 24.95
C GLU A 126 8.18 9.68 23.88
N ARG A 127 7.80 9.55 22.61
CA ARG A 127 8.71 9.77 21.46
C ARG A 127 8.81 11.25 21.05
N GLY A 128 8.08 12.14 21.70
CA GLY A 128 8.04 13.56 21.35
C GLY A 128 7.36 13.86 20.03
N GLU A 129 6.47 12.97 19.55
CA GLU A 129 5.68 13.19 18.34
C GLU A 129 4.64 14.29 18.57
N LYS A 130 4.25 14.96 17.47
CA LYS A 130 3.24 16.02 17.50
C LYS A 130 1.82 15.50 17.38
N GLN A 131 1.66 14.25 16.93
CA GLN A 131 0.37 13.62 16.68
C GLN A 131 0.48 12.09 16.79
N PHE A 132 -0.65 11.45 17.00
CA PHE A 132 -0.84 10.01 16.85
C PHE A 132 -1.97 9.73 15.87
N SER A 133 -2.10 8.50 15.41
CA SER A 133 -3.06 8.19 14.35
C SER A 133 -4.04 7.09 14.76
N ILE A 134 -5.29 7.25 14.35
CA ILE A 134 -6.35 6.25 14.50
C ILE A 134 -6.93 5.94 13.13
N SER A 135 -6.99 4.66 12.78
CA SER A 135 -7.66 4.20 11.56
C SER A 135 -8.82 3.28 11.90
N PHE A 136 -10.02 3.70 11.59
CA PHE A 136 -11.18 2.83 11.63
C PHE A 136 -11.16 1.91 10.42
N HIS A 137 -11.06 0.62 10.69
CA HIS A 137 -11.01 -0.41 9.68
C HIS A 137 -11.92 -1.57 10.10
N GLY A 138 -12.12 -2.54 9.26
CA GLY A 138 -12.91 -3.68 9.66
C GLY A 138 -12.45 -4.99 9.06
N GLY A 139 -12.80 -6.09 9.71
CA GLY A 139 -13.09 -7.33 9.03
C GLY A 139 -14.41 -7.18 8.27
N GLY A 140 -15.33 -6.36 8.83
CA GLY A 140 -16.58 -5.93 8.24
C GLY A 140 -16.60 -4.45 7.84
N GLU A 141 -17.74 -3.78 7.97
CA GLU A 141 -17.90 -2.35 7.67
C GLU A 141 -17.85 -1.53 8.96
N PRO A 142 -16.86 -0.64 9.17
CA PRO A 142 -16.74 0.14 10.40
C PRO A 142 -17.99 0.96 10.74
N MET A 143 -18.69 1.47 9.73
CA MET A 143 -19.90 2.26 9.91
C MET A 143 -21.07 1.47 10.54
N LYS A 144 -20.96 0.15 10.67
CA LYS A 144 -21.92 -0.69 11.39
C LYS A 144 -21.74 -0.62 12.90
N ALA A 145 -20.52 -0.29 13.38
CA ALA A 145 -20.19 -0.04 14.78
C ALA A 145 -20.21 1.47 15.09
N TRP A 146 -21.31 2.12 14.70
CA TRP A 146 -21.42 3.57 14.65
C TRP A 146 -21.20 4.27 16.00
N GLU A 147 -21.81 3.76 17.06
CA GLU A 147 -21.71 4.39 18.39
C GLU A 147 -20.30 4.25 18.98
N ALA A 148 -19.68 3.08 18.86
CA ALA A 148 -18.31 2.85 19.30
C ALA A 148 -17.31 3.72 18.51
N MET A 149 -17.52 3.89 17.18
CA MET A 149 -16.69 4.75 16.35
C MET A 149 -16.79 6.23 16.77
N LYS A 150 -17.99 6.74 17.05
CA LYS A 150 -18.20 8.12 17.53
C LYS A 150 -17.54 8.35 18.89
N ALA A 151 -17.75 7.43 19.83
CA ALA A 151 -17.16 7.51 21.15
C ALA A 151 -15.62 7.49 21.08
N SER A 152 -15.05 6.58 20.29
CA SER A 152 -13.60 6.49 20.07
C SER A 152 -13.03 7.76 19.43
N THR A 153 -13.73 8.35 18.45
CA THR A 153 -13.33 9.62 17.82
C THR A 153 -13.31 10.78 18.83
N ALA A 154 -14.37 10.92 19.62
CA ALA A 154 -14.44 11.97 20.63
C ALA A 154 -13.33 11.79 21.68
N TYR A 155 -13.09 10.56 22.10
CA TYR A 155 -12.04 10.25 23.06
C TYR A 155 -10.63 10.53 22.51
N ALA A 156 -10.33 10.10 21.29
CA ALA A 156 -9.05 10.37 20.64
C ALA A 156 -8.78 11.88 20.53
N LYS A 157 -9.80 12.67 20.17
CA LYS A 157 -9.71 14.15 20.10
C LYS A 157 -9.53 14.83 21.46
N SER A 158 -9.84 14.18 22.57
CA SER A 158 -9.64 14.70 23.92
C SER A 158 -8.21 14.53 24.44
N LYS A 159 -7.36 13.80 23.73
CA LYS A 159 -5.95 13.60 24.10
C LYS A 159 -5.12 14.88 23.93
N PRO A 160 -4.02 15.04 24.72
CA PRO A 160 -3.13 16.20 24.57
C PRO A 160 -2.50 16.32 23.17
N LEU A 161 -2.15 15.20 22.55
CA LEU A 161 -1.63 15.17 21.20
C LEU A 161 -2.76 15.21 20.16
N LYS A 162 -2.48 15.80 19.01
CA LYS A 162 -3.42 15.80 17.88
C LYS A 162 -3.68 14.38 17.41
N ALA A 163 -4.95 14.00 17.28
CA ALA A 163 -5.35 12.74 16.67
C ALA A 163 -5.56 12.93 15.16
N ASP A 164 -4.86 12.15 14.34
CA ASP A 164 -5.13 12.00 12.91
C ASP A 164 -6.03 10.78 12.70
N ILE A 165 -7.30 11.03 12.35
CA ILE A 165 -8.35 10.00 12.37
C ILE A 165 -8.86 9.74 10.97
N THR A 166 -8.80 8.48 10.54
CA THR A 166 -9.21 8.06 9.21
C THR A 166 -10.14 6.86 9.20
N LEU A 167 -10.80 6.64 8.07
CA LEU A 167 -11.78 5.59 7.87
C LEU A 167 -11.53 4.86 6.56
N THR A 168 -11.52 3.52 6.60
CA THR A 168 -11.63 2.68 5.40
C THR A 168 -13.03 2.09 5.36
N SER A 169 -13.79 2.35 4.29
CA SER A 169 -15.20 2.00 4.20
C SER A 169 -15.65 1.66 2.79
N ASN A 170 -16.73 0.91 2.70
CA ASN A 170 -17.41 0.63 1.43
C ASN A 170 -18.31 1.79 0.94
N GLY A 171 -18.43 2.88 1.69
CA GLY A 171 -19.15 4.07 1.30
C GLY A 171 -20.68 3.99 1.39
N LEU A 172 -21.24 2.91 1.95
CA LEU A 172 -22.68 2.73 2.08
C LEU A 172 -23.21 3.31 3.40
N TRP A 173 -23.22 4.63 3.51
CA TRP A 173 -23.69 5.37 4.68
C TRP A 173 -24.78 6.39 4.33
N SER A 174 -25.41 6.93 5.34
CA SER A 174 -26.45 7.96 5.21
C SER A 174 -25.84 9.36 4.99
N PRO A 175 -26.64 10.34 4.51
CA PRO A 175 -26.19 11.74 4.43
C PRO A 175 -25.75 12.32 5.79
N ALA A 176 -26.42 12.00 6.87
CA ALA A 176 -26.05 12.45 8.21
C ALA A 176 -24.70 11.85 8.66
N GLN A 177 -24.42 10.60 8.31
CA GLN A 177 -23.11 10.00 8.54
C GLN A 177 -22.03 10.62 7.68
N THR A 178 -22.34 11.02 6.44
CA THR A 178 -21.40 11.76 5.59
C THR A 178 -21.00 13.09 6.23
N GLU A 179 -21.96 13.86 6.72
CA GLU A 179 -21.72 15.15 7.38
C GLU A 179 -20.84 14.97 8.63
N TRP A 180 -21.13 13.95 9.43
CA TRP A 180 -20.33 13.64 10.60
C TRP A 180 -18.89 13.25 10.22
N ILE A 181 -18.70 12.43 9.17
CA ILE A 181 -17.37 12.05 8.66
C ILE A 181 -16.57 13.31 8.29
N ILE A 182 -17.16 14.18 7.46
CA ILE A 182 -16.54 15.42 7.01
C ILE A 182 -16.14 16.32 8.17
N THR A 183 -16.95 16.37 9.22
CA THR A 183 -16.71 17.22 10.40
C THR A 183 -15.67 16.62 11.36
N ASN A 184 -15.60 15.29 11.43
CA ASN A 184 -14.90 14.63 12.54
C ASN A 184 -13.65 13.87 12.15
N LEU A 185 -13.49 13.46 10.88
CA LEU A 185 -12.35 12.69 10.42
C LEU A 185 -11.40 13.55 9.57
N ASN A 186 -10.19 13.02 9.33
CA ASN A 186 -9.15 13.69 8.55
C ASN A 186 -9.06 13.14 7.11
N GLY A 187 -9.60 11.95 6.85
CA GLY A 187 -9.59 11.35 5.52
C GLY A 187 -10.36 10.04 5.45
N VAL A 188 -10.70 9.67 4.22
CA VAL A 188 -11.42 8.42 3.93
C VAL A 188 -10.72 7.64 2.81
N SER A 189 -10.66 6.32 2.98
CA SER A 189 -10.34 5.38 1.92
C SER A 189 -11.62 4.67 1.50
N LEU A 190 -12.14 5.02 0.30
CA LEU A 190 -13.35 4.40 -0.24
C LEU A 190 -13.03 3.15 -1.03
N SER A 191 -13.76 2.08 -0.74
CA SER A 191 -13.64 0.83 -1.46
C SER A 191 -14.59 0.81 -2.67
N ILE A 192 -14.08 1.23 -3.83
CA ILE A 192 -14.83 1.25 -5.10
C ILE A 192 -13.97 0.57 -6.17
N ASP A 193 -14.54 -0.43 -6.86
CA ASP A 193 -13.79 -1.28 -7.80
C ASP A 193 -13.92 -0.83 -9.26
N GLY A 194 -14.72 0.18 -9.55
CA GLY A 194 -14.92 0.68 -10.90
C GLY A 194 -16.34 1.13 -11.20
N GLY A 195 -16.71 1.04 -12.48
CA GLY A 195 -18.05 1.38 -12.98
C GLY A 195 -19.15 0.51 -12.38
N PRO A 196 -20.43 0.87 -12.66
CA PRO A 196 -21.59 0.20 -12.06
C PRO A 196 -21.62 -1.31 -12.26
N GLU A 197 -21.18 -1.81 -13.41
CA GLU A 197 -21.16 -3.24 -13.70
C GLU A 197 -20.15 -3.97 -12.80
N THR A 198 -18.90 -3.52 -12.79
CA THR A 198 -17.82 -4.10 -11.99
C THR A 198 -18.13 -3.99 -10.49
N GLN A 199 -18.50 -2.79 -10.02
CA GLN A 199 -18.82 -2.57 -8.63
C GLN A 199 -19.97 -3.47 -8.14
N ASN A 200 -21.06 -3.56 -8.89
CA ASN A 200 -22.23 -4.36 -8.49
C ASN A 200 -21.95 -5.86 -8.53
N ARG A 201 -21.16 -6.33 -9.48
CA ARG A 201 -20.74 -7.72 -9.59
C ARG A 201 -19.80 -8.11 -8.43
N GLN A 202 -18.81 -7.28 -8.14
CA GLN A 202 -17.77 -7.58 -7.18
C GLN A 202 -18.19 -7.32 -5.73
N ARG A 203 -19.05 -6.31 -5.51
CA ARG A 203 -19.49 -5.87 -4.18
C ARG A 203 -21.02 -5.84 -4.07
N PRO A 204 -21.71 -6.97 -4.28
CA PRO A 204 -23.15 -7.01 -4.09
C PRO A 204 -23.51 -6.79 -2.60
N THR A 205 -24.72 -6.24 -2.37
CA THR A 205 -25.30 -6.19 -1.03
C THR A 205 -25.70 -7.58 -0.55
N LEU A 206 -26.00 -7.73 0.75
CA LEU A 206 -26.50 -8.96 1.34
C LEU A 206 -27.77 -9.49 0.60
N SER A 207 -28.58 -8.59 0.04
CA SER A 207 -29.78 -8.94 -0.73
C SER A 207 -29.49 -9.19 -2.23
N GLY A 208 -28.24 -9.24 -2.64
CA GLY A 208 -27.83 -9.40 -4.05
C GLY A 208 -28.01 -8.15 -4.92
N LYS A 209 -28.46 -7.02 -4.36
CA LYS A 209 -28.57 -5.75 -5.10
C LYS A 209 -27.20 -5.10 -5.26
N GLY A 210 -27.08 -4.25 -6.27
CA GLY A 210 -25.84 -3.50 -6.53
C GLY A 210 -25.56 -2.43 -5.46
N SER A 211 -24.28 -2.12 -5.27
CA SER A 211 -23.77 -1.12 -4.31
C SER A 211 -23.31 0.19 -4.97
N SER A 212 -23.12 0.21 -6.29
CA SER A 212 -22.49 1.31 -7.03
C SER A 212 -23.16 2.66 -6.75
N LYS A 213 -24.49 2.78 -6.89
CA LYS A 213 -25.20 4.05 -6.69
C LYS A 213 -24.94 4.66 -5.31
N MET A 214 -24.85 3.82 -4.27
CA MET A 214 -24.67 4.29 -2.90
C MET A 214 -23.22 4.71 -2.66
N ALA A 215 -22.25 3.94 -3.12
CA ALA A 215 -20.83 4.26 -3.03
C ALA A 215 -20.50 5.57 -3.79
N MET A 216 -21.00 5.71 -5.03
CA MET A 216 -20.79 6.92 -5.83
C MET A 216 -21.49 8.15 -5.25
N ARG A 217 -22.67 8.00 -4.63
CA ARG A 217 -23.31 9.10 -3.90
C ARG A 217 -22.42 9.61 -2.76
N SER A 218 -21.76 8.70 -2.05
CA SER A 218 -20.84 9.06 -0.97
C SER A 218 -19.58 9.74 -1.50
N ALA A 219 -18.98 9.24 -2.58
CA ALA A 219 -17.86 9.89 -3.27
C ALA A 219 -18.23 11.31 -3.70
N ALA A 220 -19.37 11.48 -4.39
CA ALA A 220 -19.85 12.80 -4.83
C ALA A 220 -20.12 13.78 -3.67
N ALA A 221 -20.50 13.27 -2.48
CA ALA A 221 -20.68 14.12 -1.31
C ALA A 221 -19.33 14.58 -0.72
N LEU A 222 -18.33 13.71 -0.70
CA LEU A 222 -16.95 14.07 -0.32
C LEU A 222 -16.34 15.07 -1.31
N ASP A 223 -16.58 14.91 -2.61
CA ASP A 223 -16.13 15.83 -3.66
C ASP A 223 -16.73 17.22 -3.46
N ARG A 224 -18.04 17.34 -3.24
CA ARG A 224 -18.71 18.64 -2.98
C ARG A 224 -18.14 19.32 -1.74
N ALA A 225 -17.79 18.56 -0.72
CA ALA A 225 -17.17 19.09 0.50
C ALA A 225 -15.67 19.36 0.36
N LYS A 226 -15.06 19.00 -0.77
CA LYS A 226 -13.59 18.99 -0.97
C LYS A 226 -12.86 18.22 0.16
N PHE A 227 -13.50 17.19 0.67
CA PHE A 227 -12.96 16.38 1.75
C PHE A 227 -11.91 15.39 1.19
N PRO A 228 -10.74 15.21 1.84
CA PRO A 228 -9.69 14.35 1.33
C PRO A 228 -10.09 12.88 1.38
N TYR A 229 -10.06 12.21 0.23
CA TYR A 229 -10.27 10.78 0.12
C TYR A 229 -9.47 10.16 -1.02
N GLY A 230 -9.18 8.85 -0.88
CA GLY A 230 -8.64 8.01 -1.93
C GLY A 230 -9.58 6.84 -2.23
N ILE A 231 -9.40 6.21 -3.40
CA ILE A 231 -10.13 4.99 -3.76
C ILE A 231 -9.19 3.79 -3.67
N ARG A 232 -9.70 2.72 -3.03
CA ARG A 232 -9.10 1.38 -3.06
C ARG A 232 -9.93 0.47 -3.93
N MET A 233 -9.30 0.03 -4.99
CA MET A 233 -9.88 -0.80 -6.02
C MET A 233 -9.34 -2.21 -5.90
N THR A 234 -10.21 -3.21 -5.91
CA THR A 234 -9.81 -4.61 -6.06
C THR A 234 -10.15 -5.07 -7.47
N ALA A 235 -9.14 -5.45 -8.23
CA ALA A 235 -9.33 -5.99 -9.56
C ALA A 235 -9.44 -7.52 -9.50
N THR A 236 -10.43 -8.09 -10.22
CA THR A 236 -10.65 -9.54 -10.33
C THR A 236 -10.77 -9.96 -11.79
N ALA A 237 -10.60 -11.24 -12.06
CA ALA A 237 -10.85 -11.78 -13.39
C ALA A 237 -12.36 -11.63 -13.78
N PRO A 238 -12.67 -11.42 -15.06
CA PRO A 238 -11.75 -11.13 -16.17
C PRO A 238 -11.21 -9.70 -16.03
N TRP A 239 -9.92 -9.51 -16.27
CA TRP A 239 -9.21 -8.24 -16.07
C TRP A 239 -9.57 -7.14 -17.08
N THR A 240 -10.23 -7.51 -18.18
CA THR A 240 -10.46 -6.69 -19.38
C THR A 240 -11.22 -5.38 -19.15
N SER A 241 -11.85 -5.19 -18.01
CA SER A 241 -12.53 -3.94 -17.65
C SER A 241 -11.69 -2.97 -16.83
N LEU A 242 -10.49 -3.35 -16.41
CA LEU A 242 -9.72 -2.54 -15.43
C LEU A 242 -9.43 -1.13 -15.93
N ALA A 243 -9.00 -0.96 -17.18
CA ALA A 243 -8.72 0.35 -17.74
C ALA A 243 -9.98 1.24 -17.83
N GLU A 244 -11.11 0.67 -18.25
CA GLU A 244 -12.39 1.38 -18.31
C GLU A 244 -12.95 1.69 -16.91
N ASP A 245 -12.75 0.82 -15.94
CA ASP A 245 -13.11 1.07 -14.55
C ASP A 245 -12.29 2.23 -13.96
N VAL A 246 -10.99 2.32 -14.29
CA VAL A 246 -10.15 3.45 -13.90
C VAL A 246 -10.59 4.72 -14.62
N ARG A 247 -10.93 4.67 -15.91
CA ARG A 247 -11.49 5.80 -16.66
C ARG A 247 -12.75 6.35 -16.00
N PHE A 248 -13.70 5.46 -15.68
CA PHE A 248 -14.92 5.82 -14.97
C PHE A 248 -14.62 6.55 -13.67
N LEU A 249 -13.70 6.00 -12.84
CA LEU A 249 -13.33 6.62 -11.57
C LEU A 249 -12.63 7.97 -11.75
N CYS A 250 -11.82 8.14 -12.79
CA CYS A 250 -11.17 9.41 -13.11
C CYS A 250 -12.17 10.48 -13.52
N GLU A 251 -13.21 10.11 -14.27
CA GLU A 251 -14.25 11.03 -14.78
C GLU A 251 -15.28 11.38 -13.72
N GLU A 252 -15.72 10.40 -12.94
CA GLU A 252 -16.85 10.54 -12.02
C GLU A 252 -16.45 10.95 -10.59
N THR A 253 -15.14 11.06 -10.29
CA THR A 253 -14.67 11.40 -8.94
C THR A 253 -13.52 12.39 -8.95
N HIS A 254 -13.34 13.10 -7.82
CA HIS A 254 -12.17 13.95 -7.57
C HIS A 254 -11.26 13.37 -6.49
N CYS A 255 -11.22 12.04 -6.33
CA CYS A 255 -10.36 11.39 -5.36
C CYS A 255 -8.88 11.75 -5.58
N GLN A 256 -8.10 11.78 -4.51
CA GLN A 256 -6.67 12.13 -4.57
C GLN A 256 -5.83 11.06 -5.25
N SER A 257 -6.25 9.80 -5.14
CA SER A 257 -5.54 8.66 -5.73
C SER A 257 -6.44 7.44 -5.87
N ILE A 258 -6.09 6.58 -6.83
CA ILE A 258 -6.69 5.27 -7.03
C ILE A 258 -5.60 4.24 -6.82
N GLN A 259 -5.74 3.39 -5.80
CA GLN A 259 -4.88 2.25 -5.56
C GLN A 259 -5.56 0.98 -6.03
N VAL A 260 -4.89 0.19 -6.88
CA VAL A 260 -5.38 -1.11 -7.32
C VAL A 260 -4.61 -2.25 -6.66
N GLU A 261 -5.35 -3.28 -6.23
CA GLU A 261 -4.78 -4.55 -5.78
C GLU A 261 -5.50 -5.71 -6.50
N PRO A 262 -4.77 -6.64 -7.12
CA PRO A 262 -5.40 -7.80 -7.75
C PRO A 262 -5.82 -8.85 -6.72
N ALA A 263 -6.98 -9.47 -6.95
CA ALA A 263 -7.42 -10.66 -6.24
C ALA A 263 -7.54 -11.82 -7.23
N PHE A 264 -6.59 -12.75 -7.18
CA PHE A 264 -6.49 -13.87 -8.11
C PHE A 264 -7.33 -15.08 -7.69
N ASN A 265 -7.52 -15.28 -6.40
CA ASN A 265 -8.43 -16.29 -5.91
C ASN A 265 -9.73 -15.61 -5.46
N ILE A 266 -10.81 -15.89 -6.16
CA ILE A 266 -12.14 -15.39 -5.85
C ILE A 266 -12.83 -16.41 -4.94
N GLY A 267 -12.33 -16.55 -3.73
CA GLY A 267 -12.98 -17.29 -2.66
C GLY A 267 -13.04 -16.36 -1.44
N ARG A 268 -14.14 -16.42 -0.69
CA ARG A 268 -14.27 -15.61 0.53
C ARG A 268 -13.34 -16.13 1.64
N SER A 269 -12.07 -16.48 1.35
CA SER A 269 -11.04 -16.86 2.35
C SER A 269 -9.70 -17.31 1.77
N GLY A 270 -9.41 -17.15 0.49
CA GLY A 270 -8.21 -17.76 -0.10
C GLY A 270 -7.16 -16.77 -0.60
N HIS A 271 -5.91 -16.96 -0.17
CA HIS A 271 -4.74 -16.37 -0.82
C HIS A 271 -4.15 -17.39 -1.78
N ALA A 272 -4.52 -17.36 -3.04
CA ALA A 272 -3.83 -18.12 -4.08
C ALA A 272 -2.82 -17.22 -4.80
N GLN A 273 -1.71 -17.82 -5.21
CA GLN A 273 -0.85 -17.20 -6.21
C GLN A 273 -1.57 -17.21 -7.56
N PRO A 274 -1.40 -16.16 -8.38
CA PRO A 274 -1.90 -16.19 -9.74
C PRO A 274 -1.18 -17.25 -10.57
N THR A 275 -1.88 -17.78 -11.56
CA THR A 275 -1.24 -18.51 -12.66
C THR A 275 -0.45 -17.52 -13.54
N PRO A 276 0.54 -17.98 -14.33
CA PRO A 276 1.25 -17.11 -15.28
C PRO A 276 0.33 -16.38 -16.26
N VAL A 277 -0.77 -17.03 -16.68
CA VAL A 277 -1.77 -16.42 -17.58
C VAL A 277 -2.53 -15.30 -16.90
N GLU A 278 -2.98 -15.50 -15.66
CA GLU A 278 -3.66 -14.46 -14.88
C GLU A 278 -2.73 -13.29 -14.56
N ALA A 279 -1.48 -13.58 -14.21
CA ALA A 279 -0.48 -12.57 -13.94
C ALA A 279 -0.21 -11.68 -15.16
N GLN A 280 -0.07 -12.29 -16.33
CA GLN A 280 0.14 -11.58 -17.59
C GLN A 280 -1.09 -10.74 -17.96
N ALA A 281 -2.30 -11.29 -17.85
CA ALA A 281 -3.53 -10.58 -18.16
C ALA A 281 -3.74 -9.36 -17.23
N PHE A 282 -3.50 -9.51 -15.93
CA PHE A 282 -3.54 -8.38 -15.01
C PHE A 282 -2.46 -7.33 -15.34
N PHE A 283 -1.23 -7.77 -15.63
CA PHE A 283 -0.13 -6.87 -15.97
C PHE A 283 -0.49 -5.99 -17.20
N GLU A 284 -1.00 -6.58 -18.26
CA GLU A 284 -1.39 -5.86 -19.48
C GLU A 284 -2.52 -4.85 -19.23
N GLU A 285 -3.54 -5.24 -18.47
CA GLU A 285 -4.64 -4.34 -18.12
C GLU A 285 -4.20 -3.23 -17.15
N ALA A 286 -3.31 -3.54 -16.21
CA ALA A 286 -2.74 -2.53 -15.33
C ALA A 286 -1.96 -1.47 -16.11
N LEU A 287 -1.19 -1.84 -17.13
CA LEU A 287 -0.49 -0.89 -18.00
C LEU A 287 -1.48 0.03 -18.73
N ARG A 288 -2.57 -0.52 -19.29
CA ARG A 288 -3.63 0.29 -19.91
C ARG A 288 -4.31 1.23 -18.90
N ALA A 289 -4.51 0.76 -17.68
CA ALA A 289 -5.06 1.59 -16.61
C ALA A 289 -4.12 2.74 -16.21
N TYR A 290 -2.80 2.52 -16.21
CA TYR A 290 -1.82 3.59 -16.03
C TYR A 290 -1.90 4.63 -17.15
N ASP A 291 -2.06 4.22 -18.43
CA ASP A 291 -2.23 5.16 -19.56
C ASP A 291 -3.48 6.02 -19.38
N VAL A 292 -4.61 5.40 -19.05
CA VAL A 292 -5.86 6.12 -18.77
C VAL A 292 -5.69 7.12 -17.62
N ALA A 293 -5.07 6.71 -16.53
CA ALA A 293 -4.86 7.59 -15.38
C ALA A 293 -3.94 8.77 -15.72
N ASP A 294 -2.89 8.54 -16.51
CA ASP A 294 -1.98 9.59 -16.98
C ASP A 294 -2.70 10.58 -17.91
N GLU A 295 -3.56 10.11 -18.84
CA GLU A 295 -4.42 10.96 -19.68
C GLU A 295 -5.30 11.91 -18.84
N HIS A 296 -5.86 11.39 -17.74
CA HIS A 296 -6.70 12.15 -16.81
C HIS A 296 -5.91 12.92 -15.73
N LYS A 297 -4.57 12.83 -15.74
CA LYS A 297 -3.67 13.42 -14.72
C LYS A 297 -4.03 12.98 -13.30
N ARG A 298 -4.41 11.72 -13.15
CA ARG A 298 -4.78 11.10 -11.87
C ARG A 298 -3.66 10.23 -11.33
N LYS A 299 -3.52 10.21 -10.03
CA LYS A 299 -2.60 9.31 -9.37
C LYS A 299 -3.20 7.91 -9.28
N PHE A 300 -2.64 7.00 -10.07
CA PHE A 300 -2.99 5.57 -10.07
C PHE A 300 -1.74 4.77 -9.72
N TYR A 301 -1.88 3.72 -8.92
CA TYR A 301 -0.75 2.86 -8.57
C TYR A 301 -1.17 1.48 -8.07
N TYR A 302 -0.30 0.51 -8.32
CA TYR A 302 -0.29 -0.80 -7.69
C TYR A 302 0.73 -0.82 -6.56
N ALA A 303 0.37 -1.35 -5.38
CA ALA A 303 1.24 -1.28 -4.19
C ALA A 303 2.60 -1.99 -4.36
N GLY A 304 2.69 -2.99 -5.24
CA GLY A 304 3.95 -3.66 -5.57
C GLY A 304 4.90 -2.83 -6.43
N ALA A 305 4.40 -1.86 -7.21
CA ALA A 305 5.18 -1.08 -8.18
C ALA A 305 5.19 0.41 -7.83
N ARG A 306 5.89 0.77 -6.77
CA ARG A 306 5.99 2.14 -6.23
C ARG A 306 7.23 2.88 -6.73
N LEU A 307 7.33 3.07 -8.04
CA LEU A 307 8.48 3.73 -8.66
C LEU A 307 8.68 5.16 -8.09
N GLY A 308 9.92 5.49 -7.73
CA GLY A 308 10.27 6.78 -7.13
C GLY A 308 10.00 6.88 -5.62
N TRP A 309 9.55 5.80 -5.02
CA TRP A 309 9.39 5.67 -3.57
C TRP A 309 10.46 4.72 -3.04
N PHE A 310 11.13 5.14 -1.98
CA PHE A 310 12.03 4.27 -1.25
C PHE A 310 11.32 3.80 0.02
N VAL A 311 11.20 2.51 0.14
CA VAL A 311 10.56 1.89 1.30
C VAL A 311 11.49 0.85 1.88
N ASP A 312 11.60 0.88 3.18
CA ASP A 312 12.34 -0.11 3.96
C ASP A 312 11.49 -1.36 4.24
N VAL A 313 10.16 -1.21 4.19
CA VAL A 313 9.19 -2.29 4.37
C VAL A 313 8.04 -2.15 3.38
N PHE A 314 7.49 -3.26 2.93
CA PHE A 314 6.32 -3.25 2.04
C PHE A 314 5.07 -2.70 2.74
N CYS A 315 4.79 -3.22 3.92
CA CYS A 315 3.67 -2.81 4.77
C CYS A 315 4.20 -2.45 6.15
N ALA A 316 3.87 -1.24 6.61
CA ALA A 316 4.32 -0.74 7.90
C ALA A 316 3.53 -1.29 9.10
N ALA A 317 2.39 -1.94 8.86
CA ALA A 317 1.54 -2.43 9.94
C ALA A 317 2.28 -3.29 10.98
N PRO A 318 3.15 -4.27 10.62
CA PRO A 318 3.89 -5.06 11.60
C PRO A 318 4.91 -4.26 12.42
N TYR A 319 5.27 -3.07 11.98
CA TYR A 319 6.33 -2.25 12.59
C TYR A 319 5.79 -1.12 13.46
N ASN A 320 4.75 -0.43 13.01
CA ASN A 320 4.34 0.87 13.58
C ASN A 320 2.89 0.92 14.02
N ALA A 321 2.07 -0.07 13.71
CA ALA A 321 0.66 -0.05 14.04
C ALA A 321 0.32 -1.07 15.13
N LEU A 322 -0.55 -0.69 16.05
CA LEU A 322 -1.23 -1.59 16.95
C LEU A 322 -2.63 -1.85 16.39
N ILE A 323 -2.85 -3.06 15.88
CA ILE A 323 -4.14 -3.47 15.29
C ILE A 323 -4.89 -4.30 16.31
N VAL A 324 -6.12 -3.89 16.64
CA VAL A 324 -6.97 -4.61 17.58
C VAL A 324 -8.21 -5.18 16.90
N THR A 325 -8.52 -6.44 17.17
CA THR A 325 -9.73 -7.13 16.73
C THR A 325 -10.92 -6.88 17.69
N PRO A 326 -12.17 -7.15 17.30
CA PRO A 326 -13.32 -7.06 18.20
C PRO A 326 -13.19 -7.91 19.46
N SER A 327 -12.45 -9.02 19.41
CA SER A 327 -12.18 -9.90 20.56
C SER A 327 -11.07 -9.40 21.50
N GLY A 328 -10.41 -8.27 21.16
CA GLY A 328 -9.30 -7.72 21.93
C GLY A 328 -7.93 -8.35 21.61
N ASP A 329 -7.85 -9.19 20.58
CA ASP A 329 -6.55 -9.70 20.11
C ASP A 329 -5.78 -8.60 19.38
N LEU A 330 -4.46 -8.56 19.59
CA LEU A 330 -3.55 -7.61 18.95
C LEU A 330 -2.80 -8.32 17.83
N VAL A 331 -3.00 -7.82 16.60
CA VAL A 331 -2.49 -8.48 15.38
C VAL A 331 -1.60 -7.54 14.58
N THR A 332 -0.81 -8.10 13.65
CA THR A 332 0.13 -7.35 12.79
C THR A 332 -0.37 -7.22 11.34
N CYS A 333 -1.52 -7.78 11.02
CA CYS A 333 -2.09 -7.76 9.67
C CYS A 333 -3.58 -7.44 9.71
N TYR A 334 -4.03 -6.58 8.80
CA TYR A 334 -5.45 -6.21 8.65
C TYR A 334 -6.34 -7.39 8.24
N GLU A 335 -5.77 -8.42 7.61
CA GLU A 335 -6.49 -9.59 7.14
C GLU A 335 -6.81 -10.56 8.29
N VAL A 336 -6.01 -10.54 9.35
CA VAL A 336 -6.21 -11.40 10.52
C VAL A 336 -7.24 -10.77 11.44
N THR A 337 -8.50 -11.10 11.21
CA THR A 337 -9.65 -10.53 11.94
C THR A 337 -10.16 -11.39 13.07
N ASN A 338 -9.67 -12.63 13.18
CA ASN A 338 -10.03 -13.59 14.21
C ASN A 338 -8.97 -14.71 14.32
N ARG A 339 -9.08 -15.54 15.36
CA ARG A 339 -8.11 -16.62 15.65
C ARG A 339 -8.16 -17.82 14.72
N ASP A 340 -9.25 -17.98 13.94
CA ASP A 340 -9.36 -19.09 12.97
C ASP A 340 -8.71 -18.74 11.63
N HIS A 341 -8.20 -17.51 11.48
CA HIS A 341 -7.49 -17.12 10.27
C HIS A 341 -6.19 -17.93 10.15
N PRO A 342 -5.82 -18.45 8.95
CA PRO A 342 -4.61 -19.27 8.77
C PRO A 342 -3.31 -18.61 9.24
N LEU A 343 -3.26 -17.28 9.23
CA LEU A 343 -2.10 -16.50 9.67
C LEU A 343 -2.22 -16.02 11.12
N ALA A 344 -3.25 -16.41 11.87
CA ALA A 344 -3.46 -15.92 13.22
C ALA A 344 -2.30 -16.28 14.14
N GLU A 345 -1.74 -17.48 14.01
CA GLU A 345 -0.62 -17.92 14.82
C GLU A 345 0.60 -17.02 14.69
N ILE A 346 0.97 -16.63 13.46
CA ILE A 346 2.15 -15.79 13.21
C ILE A 346 1.88 -14.30 13.43
N SER A 347 0.62 -13.87 13.24
CA SER A 347 0.26 -12.43 13.26
C SER A 347 -0.27 -11.95 14.60
N THR A 348 -0.72 -12.82 15.49
CA THR A 348 -1.22 -12.41 16.80
C THR A 348 -0.05 -12.23 17.76
N ILE A 349 0.21 -10.98 18.12
CA ILE A 349 1.35 -10.57 18.96
C ILE A 349 0.93 -10.17 20.37
N GLY A 350 -0.30 -10.40 20.76
CA GLY A 350 -0.78 -10.03 22.09
C GLY A 350 -2.29 -9.95 22.18
N ARG A 351 -2.76 -9.38 23.27
CA ARG A 351 -4.18 -9.13 23.54
C ARG A 351 -4.39 -8.06 24.61
N ILE A 352 -5.59 -7.56 24.71
CA ILE A 352 -5.98 -6.69 25.81
C ILE A 352 -6.54 -7.56 26.94
N GLU A 353 -5.98 -7.41 28.14
CA GLU A 353 -6.41 -8.09 29.36
C GLU A 353 -6.60 -7.08 30.49
N ASN A 354 -7.74 -7.11 31.15
CA ASN A 354 -8.05 -6.24 32.28
C ASN A 354 -7.80 -4.73 32.02
N GLY A 355 -8.00 -4.28 30.78
CA GLY A 355 -7.77 -2.90 30.37
C GLY A 355 -6.30 -2.55 30.09
N GLU A 356 -5.42 -3.53 29.99
CA GLU A 356 -4.00 -3.35 29.67
C GLU A 356 -3.61 -4.04 28.36
N VAL A 357 -2.66 -3.44 27.65
CA VAL A 357 -2.07 -3.98 26.43
C VAL A 357 -0.98 -4.97 26.81
N ILE A 358 -1.19 -6.25 26.57
CA ILE A 358 -0.21 -7.32 26.80
C ILE A 358 0.37 -7.77 25.46
N LEU A 359 1.66 -7.58 25.27
CA LEU A 359 2.37 -7.88 24.01
C LEU A 359 3.33 -9.05 24.17
N ASP A 360 3.30 -9.96 23.20
CA ASP A 360 4.32 -10.98 22.98
C ASP A 360 5.40 -10.44 22.03
N LEU A 361 6.40 -9.80 22.62
CA LEU A 361 7.50 -9.22 21.85
C LEU A 361 8.41 -10.27 21.22
N GLU A 362 8.39 -11.52 21.70
CA GLU A 362 9.15 -12.61 21.11
C GLU A 362 8.53 -13.08 19.81
N LYS A 363 7.22 -13.29 19.78
CA LYS A 363 6.48 -13.56 18.54
C LYS A 363 6.70 -12.46 17.52
N ARG A 364 6.64 -11.20 17.94
CA ARG A 364 6.90 -10.09 17.06
C ARG A 364 8.31 -10.11 16.47
N ARG A 365 9.33 -10.39 17.30
CA ARG A 365 10.71 -10.54 16.82
C ARG A 365 10.85 -11.68 15.80
N HIS A 366 10.19 -12.81 16.05
CA HIS A 366 10.16 -13.93 15.11
C HIS A 366 9.55 -13.52 13.75
N LEU A 367 8.40 -12.86 13.76
CA LEU A 367 7.79 -12.34 12.52
C LEU A 367 8.75 -11.41 11.77
N HIS A 368 9.40 -10.48 12.46
CA HIS A 368 10.35 -9.56 11.83
C HIS A 368 11.57 -10.29 11.25
N ALA A 369 12.06 -11.35 11.91
CA ALA A 369 13.14 -12.18 11.38
C ALA A 369 12.74 -12.85 10.06
N LEU A 370 11.53 -13.42 9.98
CA LEU A 370 10.97 -14.00 8.75
C LEU A 370 10.84 -12.95 7.63
N MET A 371 10.38 -11.74 7.95
CA MET A 371 10.26 -10.65 6.97
C MET A 371 11.64 -10.19 6.48
N ALA A 372 12.64 -10.13 7.36
CA ALA A 372 14.01 -9.77 7.00
C ALA A 372 14.67 -10.84 6.14
N GLU A 373 14.48 -12.12 6.44
CA GLU A 373 14.94 -13.24 5.63
C GLU A 373 14.37 -13.15 4.21
N ARG A 374 13.07 -12.93 4.07
CA ARG A 374 12.45 -12.75 2.78
C ARG A 374 13.06 -11.59 2.01
N ARG A 375 13.23 -10.44 2.66
CA ARG A 375 13.85 -9.28 2.02
C ARG A 375 15.26 -9.56 1.57
N ALA A 376 16.05 -10.35 2.31
CA ALA A 376 17.40 -10.75 1.93
C ALA A 376 17.42 -11.48 0.58
N HIS A 377 16.44 -12.33 0.29
CA HIS A 377 16.30 -12.99 -1.02
C HIS A 377 16.07 -12.00 -2.17
N CYS A 378 15.58 -10.79 -1.90
CA CYS A 378 15.33 -9.78 -2.91
C CYS A 378 16.54 -8.86 -3.18
N ARG A 379 17.72 -9.11 -2.57
CA ARG A 379 18.87 -8.18 -2.59
C ARG A 379 19.30 -7.78 -4.00
N GLU A 380 19.27 -8.70 -4.94
CA GLU A 380 19.64 -8.49 -6.34
C GLU A 380 18.48 -8.08 -7.24
N CYS A 381 17.33 -7.78 -6.68
CA CYS A 381 16.16 -7.38 -7.43
C CYS A 381 16.11 -5.87 -7.58
N TYR A 382 16.02 -5.37 -8.81
CA TYR A 382 15.89 -3.93 -9.07
C TYR A 382 14.65 -3.26 -8.44
N CYS A 383 13.72 -4.06 -7.91
CA CYS A 383 12.58 -3.59 -7.12
C CYS A 383 12.87 -3.57 -5.61
N TYR A 384 14.10 -3.89 -5.17
CA TYR A 384 14.44 -4.04 -3.75
C TYR A 384 13.99 -2.86 -2.89
N TRP A 385 14.22 -1.64 -3.35
CA TRP A 385 13.91 -0.42 -2.64
C TRP A 385 12.47 0.10 -2.86
N SER A 386 11.80 -0.31 -3.93
CA SER A 386 10.42 0.12 -4.22
C SER A 386 9.35 -0.87 -3.76
N CYS A 387 9.68 -2.16 -3.70
CA CYS A 387 8.81 -3.24 -3.28
C CYS A 387 9.07 -3.72 -1.85
N ALA A 388 10.33 -3.70 -1.39
CA ALA A 388 10.75 -4.15 -0.07
C ALA A 388 10.32 -5.59 0.30
N GLY A 389 10.37 -6.51 -0.65
CA GLY A 389 10.07 -7.94 -0.44
C GLY A 389 8.59 -8.31 -0.54
N ASN A 390 7.70 -7.38 -0.90
CA ASN A 390 6.25 -7.59 -1.02
C ASN A 390 5.55 -7.93 0.31
N CYS A 391 4.26 -8.22 0.26
CA CYS A 391 3.46 -8.54 1.44
C CYS A 391 3.84 -9.89 2.06
N TYR A 392 4.16 -9.93 3.34
CA TYR A 392 4.57 -11.17 4.01
C TYR A 392 3.45 -12.22 4.07
N THR A 393 2.19 -11.80 4.09
CA THR A 393 1.05 -12.72 4.12
C THR A 393 0.80 -13.41 2.78
N ARG A 394 1.23 -12.80 1.66
CA ARG A 394 1.02 -13.30 0.29
C ARG A 394 2.28 -13.89 -0.33
N SER A 395 3.42 -13.65 0.27
CA SER A 395 4.72 -13.99 -0.30
C SER A 395 5.35 -15.24 0.30
N PHE A 396 4.86 -15.72 1.43
CA PHE A 396 5.30 -16.97 2.04
C PHE A 396 4.60 -18.14 1.34
N VAL A 397 5.07 -18.50 0.16
CA VAL A 397 4.68 -19.74 -0.50
C VAL A 397 5.83 -20.73 -0.32
N PRO A 398 5.64 -21.83 0.44
CA PRO A 398 6.63 -22.88 0.47
C PRO A 398 6.75 -23.49 -0.92
N GLY A 399 7.95 -23.48 -1.48
CA GLY A 399 8.28 -24.28 -2.65
C GLY A 399 8.31 -25.78 -2.31
N PRO A 400 8.48 -26.65 -3.32
CA PRO A 400 8.53 -28.09 -3.13
C PRO A 400 9.55 -28.55 -2.08
N ASP A 401 10.61 -27.76 -1.90
CA ASP A 401 11.73 -28.06 -1.00
C ASP A 401 11.66 -27.25 0.33
N GLY A 402 10.53 -26.61 0.62
CA GLY A 402 10.36 -25.73 1.78
C GLY A 402 11.07 -24.37 1.66
N HIS A 403 11.80 -24.11 0.57
CA HIS A 403 12.39 -22.80 0.31
C HIS A 403 11.35 -21.80 -0.21
N LEU A 404 11.59 -20.51 0.08
CA LEU A 404 10.72 -19.43 -0.42
C LEU A 404 10.83 -19.33 -1.95
N VAL A 405 9.71 -19.50 -2.65
CA VAL A 405 9.63 -19.35 -4.11
C VAL A 405 9.02 -18.01 -4.44
N TYR A 406 9.66 -17.31 -5.37
CA TYR A 406 9.10 -16.08 -5.94
C TYR A 406 7.90 -16.44 -6.85
N GLY A 407 6.70 -16.07 -6.40
CA GLY A 407 5.49 -16.28 -7.19
C GLY A 407 5.31 -15.24 -8.30
N GLU A 408 4.28 -15.43 -9.09
CA GLU A 408 3.89 -14.54 -10.20
C GLU A 408 3.65 -13.09 -9.80
N LEU A 409 3.32 -12.81 -8.53
CA LEU A 409 3.25 -11.43 -7.99
C LEU A 409 4.58 -10.68 -8.12
N CYS A 410 5.72 -11.37 -8.03
CA CYS A 410 7.03 -10.77 -8.26
C CYS A 410 7.23 -10.44 -9.75
N ASN A 411 6.72 -11.29 -10.66
CA ASN A 411 6.77 -11.05 -12.11
C ASN A 411 5.93 -9.84 -12.50
N ILE A 412 4.71 -9.71 -11.96
CA ILE A 412 3.87 -8.52 -12.13
C ILE A 412 4.61 -7.27 -11.64
N THR A 413 5.14 -7.29 -10.41
CA THR A 413 5.85 -6.15 -9.81
C THR A 413 7.05 -5.73 -10.66
N ARG A 414 7.91 -6.68 -11.02
CA ARG A 414 9.09 -6.40 -11.86
C ARG A 414 8.69 -5.90 -13.24
N GLY A 415 7.72 -6.54 -13.88
CA GLY A 415 7.20 -6.09 -15.17
C GLY A 415 6.70 -4.64 -15.12
N LEU A 416 5.82 -4.31 -14.16
CA LEU A 416 5.30 -2.95 -14.01
C LEU A 416 6.39 -1.93 -13.71
N VAL A 417 7.32 -2.22 -12.80
CA VAL A 417 8.43 -1.29 -12.50
C VAL A 417 9.28 -1.04 -13.73
N LYS A 418 9.59 -2.09 -14.52
CA LYS A 418 10.36 -1.94 -15.77
C LYS A 418 9.64 -1.03 -16.77
N GLU A 419 8.35 -1.26 -17.01
CA GLU A 419 7.57 -0.43 -17.95
C GLU A 419 7.40 1.01 -17.45
N LEU A 420 7.18 1.20 -16.15
CA LEU A 420 7.10 2.54 -15.56
C LEU A 420 8.45 3.28 -15.64
N LEU A 421 9.60 2.59 -15.51
CA LEU A 421 10.92 3.17 -15.75
C LEU A 421 11.05 3.65 -17.19
N LEU A 422 10.68 2.82 -18.18
CA LEU A 422 10.71 3.20 -19.59
C LEU A 422 9.86 4.44 -19.89
N ARG A 423 8.65 4.50 -19.34
CA ARG A 423 7.76 5.68 -19.47
C ARG A 423 8.39 6.94 -18.85
N ARG A 424 9.00 6.83 -17.67
CA ARG A 424 9.68 7.95 -17.02
C ARG A 424 10.93 8.40 -17.76
N ILE A 425 11.70 7.47 -18.34
CA ILE A 425 12.84 7.79 -19.18
C ILE A 425 12.37 8.53 -20.44
N ALA A 426 11.33 8.04 -21.10
CA ALA A 426 10.80 8.65 -22.32
C ALA A 426 10.25 10.06 -22.05
N SER A 427 9.52 10.27 -20.94
CA SER A 427 9.00 11.60 -20.56
C SER A 427 10.05 12.57 -20.04
N GLY A 428 11.27 12.10 -19.76
CA GLY A 428 12.40 12.88 -19.25
C GLY A 428 13.52 13.07 -20.27
N ASP A 429 13.20 13.13 -21.56
CA ASP A 429 14.18 13.30 -22.66
C ASP A 429 15.33 12.27 -22.62
N GLY A 430 14.97 11.01 -22.38
CA GLY A 430 15.90 9.88 -22.35
C GLY A 430 16.57 9.63 -20.98
N VAL A 431 16.31 10.47 -19.99
CA VAL A 431 16.83 10.29 -18.61
C VAL A 431 15.73 10.55 -17.59
N TRP A 432 15.41 9.57 -16.79
CA TRP A 432 14.58 9.81 -15.61
C TRP A 432 15.43 10.31 -14.44
N ARG A 433 15.02 11.42 -13.86
CA ARG A 433 15.55 12.00 -12.62
C ARG A 433 14.39 12.51 -11.76
N PRO A 434 14.45 12.39 -10.43
CA PRO A 434 13.45 13.02 -9.59
C PRO A 434 13.58 14.56 -9.71
N GLN A 435 12.44 15.23 -9.80
CA GLN A 435 12.38 16.72 -9.87
C GLN A 435 12.63 17.37 -8.48
N ALA A 436 12.68 16.59 -7.42
CA ALA A 436 12.96 17.02 -6.04
C ALA A 436 13.89 16.02 -5.38
N GLU A 437 14.54 16.42 -4.28
CA GLU A 437 15.28 15.48 -3.44
C GLU A 437 14.43 14.25 -3.16
N VAL A 438 15.04 13.08 -3.36
CA VAL A 438 14.40 11.79 -3.07
C VAL A 438 14.05 11.80 -1.59
N VAL A 439 12.79 12.01 -1.30
CA VAL A 439 12.29 11.93 0.07
C VAL A 439 12.26 10.46 0.44
N TRP A 440 13.30 10.03 1.14
CA TRP A 440 13.22 8.81 1.91
C TRP A 440 12.01 8.91 2.81
N ASN A 441 11.14 7.91 2.80
CA ASN A 441 10.03 7.85 3.73
C ASN A 441 10.56 7.49 5.13
N GLN A 442 11.40 8.39 5.69
CA GLN A 442 11.84 8.39 7.08
C GLN A 442 10.76 8.93 8.01
N GLN A 443 9.74 9.58 7.44
CA GLN A 443 8.56 9.88 8.22
C GLN A 443 7.89 8.55 8.52
N GLU A 444 7.87 8.24 9.79
CA GLU A 444 7.13 7.13 10.34
C GLU A 444 5.79 7.04 9.62
N PRO A 445 5.53 5.90 8.97
CA PRO A 445 4.25 5.72 8.38
C PRO A 445 3.22 5.65 9.50
N GLY A 446 2.43 6.69 9.67
CA GLY A 446 1.17 6.58 10.39
C GLY A 446 0.35 5.41 9.80
N PRO A 447 -0.73 4.92 10.43
CA PRO A 447 -1.55 3.83 9.91
C PRO A 447 -2.07 4.12 8.50
N ASN A 448 -2.07 5.39 8.09
CA ASN A 448 -2.29 5.83 6.72
C ASN A 448 -1.11 5.63 5.79
N SER A 449 0.06 5.27 6.21
CA SER A 449 1.12 5.04 5.25
C SER A 449 1.01 3.66 4.57
N ALA A 450 0.34 2.69 5.18
CA ALA A 450 -0.22 1.59 4.38
C ALA A 450 -1.37 2.08 3.47
N ASN A 451 -2.10 3.13 3.85
CA ASN A 451 -3.14 3.82 3.09
C ASN A 451 -2.66 5.13 2.45
N ALA A 452 -1.65 5.80 2.99
CA ALA A 452 -1.03 7.05 2.55
C ALA A 452 0.19 6.85 1.64
N VAL A 453 0.31 5.70 1.04
CA VAL A 453 1.10 5.53 -0.19
C VAL A 453 0.57 6.47 -1.31
N GLY A 454 -0.16 7.48 -0.95
CA GLY A 454 -0.80 8.41 -1.85
C GLY A 454 -0.75 9.89 -1.48
N MET A 455 -0.39 10.25 -0.27
CA MET A 455 -0.42 11.66 0.16
C MET A 455 0.99 12.24 0.26
N ALA A 456 1.57 12.67 -0.87
CA ALA A 456 2.55 13.75 -0.81
C ALA A 456 1.79 15.04 -0.46
N PRO A 457 2.25 15.89 0.47
CA PRO A 457 1.63 17.17 0.74
C PRO A 457 1.67 17.98 -0.56
N GLY A 458 0.48 18.30 -1.09
CA GLY A 458 0.35 19.31 -2.12
C GLY A 458 0.90 20.61 -1.56
N ARG A 459 2.05 21.06 -2.05
CA ARG A 459 2.49 22.44 -1.84
C ARG A 459 1.42 23.31 -2.46
N GLY A 460 0.73 24.09 -1.63
CA GLY A 460 -0.14 25.13 -2.09
C GLY A 460 0.61 26.01 -3.08
N ALA A 461 0.12 26.07 -4.30
CA ALA A 461 0.47 27.11 -5.23
C ALA A 461 -0.08 28.41 -4.65
N GLY A 462 0.78 29.15 -3.98
CA GLY A 462 0.56 30.56 -3.72
C GLY A 462 0.82 31.33 -5.02
N ARG A 463 -0.24 32.03 -5.44
CA ARG A 463 -0.42 33.03 -6.52
C ARG A 463 -0.48 32.53 -7.93
#